data_f4372019b1624646fcae73e70850b63b
#
_entry.id   f4372019b1624646fcae73e70850b63b
#
_cell.length_a   1.000
_cell.length_b   1.000
_cell.length_c   1.000
_cell.angle_alpha   90.00
_cell.angle_beta   90.00
_cell.angle_gamma   90.00
#
_symmetry.space_group_name_H-M   'P 1'
#
loop_
_entity.id
_entity.type
_entity.pdbx_description
1 polymer ?
#
loop_
_entity_poly.entity_id
_entity_poly.type
_entity_poly.pdbx_seq_one_letter_code
_entity_poly.pdbx_strand_id
1 'polypeptide(L)'
;KEIIDTIKEDGRSFLLEHEAYEVLKNYHFPVIQSQIATNEKHAQDVAEDIGFPVVLKIASPDVLHKFDFGGVRLNLQNKNEVRKAYLDIIKNVRKRKPEAQIVGVIVEEMAKEGKEVILGMNRDPQFGPILMFGLGGIYVEALQDVTFRLAPIRELTAQVMIKRTKTHKLLEGFRGEPPYDTDAIADCLKRLSQLVTDFDDIKELDLNPLIVYEKGQGCSIVDARIILS
;
A
#
# COMPACT_ATOMS: atom_id res chain seq x y z
N LYS A 1 11.51 5.52 13.38
CA LYS A 1 12.12 6.85 13.40
C LYS A 1 13.36 6.86 12.50
N GLU A 2 14.32 5.97 12.72
CA GLU A 2 15.55 5.87 11.92
C GLU A 2 15.31 5.93 10.41
N ILE A 3 14.34 5.19 9.89
CA ILE A 3 14.00 5.20 8.45
C ILE A 3 13.62 6.61 7.99
N ILE A 4 12.73 7.29 8.73
CA ILE A 4 12.26 8.64 8.38
C ILE A 4 13.42 9.63 8.43
N ASP A 5 14.27 9.54 9.45
CA ASP A 5 15.45 10.40 9.61
C ASP A 5 16.42 10.19 8.43
N THR A 6 16.72 8.94 8.04
CA THR A 6 17.57 8.61 6.87
C THR A 6 17.01 9.20 5.57
N ILE A 7 15.70 9.09 5.33
CA ILE A 7 15.05 9.64 4.13
C ILE A 7 15.21 11.17 4.06
N LYS A 8 15.09 11.85 5.19
CA LYS A 8 15.31 13.31 5.27
C LYS A 8 16.76 13.69 5.05
N GLU A 9 17.71 12.94 5.59
CA GLU A 9 19.15 13.14 5.37
C GLU A 9 19.52 12.97 3.88
N ASP A 10 18.85 12.05 3.17
CA ASP A 10 18.96 11.89 1.71
C ASP A 10 18.32 13.04 0.91
N GLY A 11 17.69 14.03 1.56
CA GLY A 11 16.98 15.14 0.93
C GLY A 11 15.67 14.74 0.23
N ARG A 12 15.14 13.56 0.55
CA ARG A 12 13.86 13.09 0.00
C ARG A 12 12.70 13.49 0.91
N SER A 13 11.56 13.81 0.32
CA SER A 13 10.30 14.13 1.00
C SER A 13 9.26 13.00 0.90
N PHE A 14 9.64 11.81 0.45
CA PHE A 14 8.75 10.65 0.36
C PHE A 14 9.53 9.35 0.52
N LEU A 15 8.86 8.33 1.00
CA LEU A 15 9.38 6.97 1.13
C LEU A 15 9.10 6.18 -0.17
N LEU A 16 10.04 5.36 -0.58
CA LEU A 16 9.79 4.31 -1.56
C LEU A 16 8.88 3.24 -0.92
N GLU A 17 8.14 2.49 -1.73
CA GLU A 17 7.15 1.53 -1.25
C GLU A 17 7.73 0.52 -0.24
N HIS A 18 8.91 -0.04 -0.50
CA HIS A 18 9.55 -0.97 0.43
C HIS A 18 9.98 -0.31 1.76
N GLU A 19 10.37 0.98 1.73
CA GLU A 19 10.68 1.76 2.94
C GLU A 19 9.40 2.06 3.73
N ALA A 20 8.31 2.40 3.03
CA ALA A 20 6.99 2.58 3.64
C ALA A 20 6.50 1.28 4.31
N TYR A 21 6.70 0.13 3.66
CA TYR A 21 6.36 -1.17 4.23
C TYR A 21 7.13 -1.46 5.52
N GLU A 22 8.41 -1.11 5.60
CA GLU A 22 9.18 -1.29 6.85
C GLU A 22 8.66 -0.39 7.98
N VAL A 23 8.25 0.86 7.68
CA VAL A 23 7.59 1.71 8.69
C VAL A 23 6.28 1.07 9.16
N LEU A 24 5.44 0.62 8.22
CA LEU A 24 4.16 0.00 8.52
C LEU A 24 4.29 -1.30 9.32
N LYS A 25 5.25 -2.16 8.99
CA LYS A 25 5.54 -3.40 9.73
C LYS A 25 5.89 -3.14 11.20
N ASN A 26 6.63 -2.06 11.49
CA ASN A 26 6.95 -1.67 12.86
C ASN A 26 5.70 -1.24 13.68
N TYR A 27 4.61 -0.88 13.00
CA TYR A 27 3.29 -0.63 13.60
C TYR A 27 2.34 -1.82 13.44
N HIS A 28 2.88 -3.00 13.09
CA HIS A 28 2.16 -4.25 12.96
C HIS A 28 1.02 -4.21 11.90
N PHE A 29 1.14 -3.37 10.90
CA PHE A 29 0.20 -3.43 9.76
C PHE A 29 0.39 -4.73 8.98
N PRO A 30 -0.70 -5.29 8.45
CA PRO A 30 -0.67 -6.50 7.64
C PRO A 30 -0.19 -6.21 6.20
N VAL A 31 1.10 -5.89 6.07
CA VAL A 31 1.74 -5.68 4.75
C VAL A 31 2.03 -7.03 4.11
N ILE A 32 1.79 -7.16 2.81
CA ILE A 32 2.14 -8.37 2.07
C ILE A 32 3.63 -8.66 2.14
N GLN A 33 3.99 -9.94 1.97
CA GLN A 33 5.38 -10.34 1.91
C GLN A 33 6.04 -9.73 0.67
N SER A 34 7.16 -9.04 0.85
CA SER A 34 7.86 -8.35 -0.23
C SER A 34 9.34 -8.21 0.06
N GLN A 35 10.15 -8.17 -0.99
CA GLN A 35 11.58 -7.89 -0.91
C GLN A 35 12.07 -7.20 -2.18
N ILE A 36 13.02 -6.27 -2.04
CA ILE A 36 13.65 -5.61 -3.17
C ILE A 36 14.76 -6.49 -3.76
N ALA A 37 14.77 -6.62 -5.08
CA ALA A 37 15.78 -7.31 -5.85
C ALA A 37 16.55 -6.35 -6.75
N THR A 38 17.87 -6.45 -6.78
CA THR A 38 18.78 -5.56 -7.53
C THR A 38 19.22 -6.12 -8.88
N ASN A 39 18.90 -7.39 -9.16
CA ASN A 39 19.14 -8.06 -10.43
C ASN A 39 18.12 -9.18 -10.67
N GLU A 40 18.06 -9.67 -11.92
CA GLU A 40 17.07 -10.69 -12.32
C GLU A 40 17.23 -12.02 -11.59
N LYS A 41 18.46 -12.41 -11.22
CA LYS A 41 18.69 -13.66 -10.48
C LYS A 41 18.19 -13.53 -9.05
N HIS A 42 18.49 -12.43 -8.39
CA HIS A 42 17.97 -12.14 -7.05
C HIS A 42 16.43 -12.10 -7.05
N ALA A 43 15.80 -11.49 -8.09
CA ALA A 43 14.34 -11.49 -8.20
C ALA A 43 13.74 -12.90 -8.32
N GLN A 44 14.40 -13.80 -9.06
CA GLN A 44 13.99 -15.20 -9.15
C GLN A 44 14.09 -15.96 -7.81
N ASP A 45 15.16 -15.71 -7.05
CA ASP A 45 15.39 -16.37 -5.77
C ASP A 45 14.37 -15.87 -4.73
N VAL A 46 14.16 -14.56 -4.65
CA VAL A 46 13.11 -13.95 -3.80
C VAL A 46 11.72 -14.49 -4.15
N ALA A 47 11.38 -14.58 -5.45
CA ALA A 47 10.09 -15.11 -5.88
C ALA A 47 9.88 -16.58 -5.48
N GLU A 48 10.94 -17.39 -5.47
CA GLU A 48 10.88 -18.77 -4.99
C GLU A 48 10.67 -18.84 -3.49
N ASP A 49 11.33 -17.96 -2.72
CA ASP A 49 11.20 -17.90 -1.26
C ASP A 49 9.80 -17.41 -0.83
N ILE A 50 9.23 -16.45 -1.55
CA ILE A 50 7.86 -15.94 -1.31
C ILE A 50 6.81 -16.98 -1.72
N GLY A 51 7.05 -17.69 -2.83
CA GLY A 51 6.09 -18.59 -3.47
C GLY A 51 5.27 -17.90 -4.58
N PHE A 52 4.94 -18.68 -5.62
CA PHE A 52 4.18 -18.19 -6.78
C PHE A 52 2.66 -18.27 -6.55
N PRO A 53 1.87 -17.39 -7.17
CA PRO A 53 2.27 -16.30 -8.06
C PRO A 53 2.82 -15.07 -7.34
N VAL A 54 3.66 -14.28 -8.03
CA VAL A 54 4.23 -13.03 -7.50
C VAL A 54 3.93 -11.83 -8.40
N VAL A 55 4.13 -10.64 -7.83
CA VAL A 55 4.07 -9.33 -8.50
C VAL A 55 5.47 -8.73 -8.53
N LEU A 56 5.84 -8.07 -9.62
CA LEU A 56 7.05 -7.25 -9.70
C LEU A 56 6.69 -5.79 -9.92
N LYS A 57 7.32 -4.90 -9.14
CA LYS A 57 7.14 -3.44 -9.22
C LYS A 57 8.49 -2.74 -9.25
N ILE A 58 8.63 -1.73 -10.13
CA ILE A 58 9.85 -0.88 -10.12
C ILE A 58 10.00 -0.13 -8.81
N ALA A 59 11.21 -0.08 -8.26
CA ALA A 59 11.62 0.78 -7.15
C ALA A 59 12.52 1.91 -7.68
N SER A 60 11.97 3.12 -7.76
CA SER A 60 12.67 4.31 -8.25
C SER A 60 12.05 5.56 -7.65
N PRO A 61 12.86 6.50 -7.13
CA PRO A 61 12.36 7.79 -6.67
C PRO A 61 11.83 8.65 -7.81
N ASP A 62 12.23 8.35 -9.04
CA ASP A 62 11.86 9.10 -10.24
C ASP A 62 10.61 8.59 -10.94
N VAL A 63 10.04 7.44 -10.51
CA VAL A 63 8.90 6.77 -11.14
C VAL A 63 7.77 6.59 -10.15
N LEU A 64 6.94 7.63 -9.99
CA LEU A 64 5.82 7.63 -9.05
C LEU A 64 4.63 6.80 -9.57
N HIS A 65 4.30 6.94 -10.87
CA HIS A 65 3.20 6.20 -11.51
C HIS A 65 3.74 4.96 -12.23
N LYS A 66 4.00 3.90 -11.45
CA LYS A 66 4.68 2.68 -11.93
C LYS A 66 4.00 2.04 -13.14
N PHE A 67 2.66 2.01 -13.18
CA PHE A 67 1.89 1.44 -14.30
C PHE A 67 2.11 2.17 -15.62
N ASP A 68 2.15 3.50 -15.61
CA ASP A 68 2.34 4.32 -16.81
C ASP A 68 3.68 4.07 -17.48
N PHE A 69 4.67 3.72 -16.68
CA PHE A 69 6.02 3.38 -17.17
C PHE A 69 6.16 1.91 -17.56
N GLY A 70 5.11 1.10 -17.43
CA GLY A 70 5.19 -0.35 -17.60
C GLY A 70 6.09 -0.99 -16.56
N GLY A 71 6.15 -0.37 -15.38
CA GLY A 71 6.97 -0.76 -14.23
C GLY A 71 6.32 -1.79 -13.30
N VAL A 72 5.17 -2.37 -13.69
CA VAL A 72 4.46 -3.39 -12.91
C VAL A 72 4.20 -4.62 -13.77
N ARG A 73 4.35 -5.80 -13.20
CA ARG A 73 3.94 -7.10 -13.77
C ARG A 73 3.26 -7.93 -12.70
N LEU A 74 2.06 -8.38 -13.01
CA LEU A 74 1.21 -9.15 -12.11
C LEU A 74 1.21 -10.62 -12.50
N ASN A 75 0.86 -11.48 -11.53
CA ASN A 75 0.51 -12.88 -11.74
C ASN A 75 1.62 -13.71 -12.40
N LEU A 76 2.87 -13.53 -11.96
CA LEU A 76 4.01 -14.27 -12.47
C LEU A 76 4.07 -15.64 -11.79
N GLN A 77 4.05 -16.73 -12.58
CA GLN A 77 3.83 -18.08 -12.12
C GLN A 77 5.12 -18.90 -11.90
N ASN A 78 6.26 -18.41 -12.40
CA ASN A 78 7.52 -19.15 -12.33
C ASN A 78 8.74 -18.25 -12.52
N LYS A 79 9.93 -18.78 -12.22
CA LYS A 79 11.22 -18.08 -12.33
C LYS A 79 11.49 -17.49 -13.72
N ASN A 80 11.08 -18.15 -14.79
CA ASN A 80 11.32 -17.67 -16.15
C ASN A 80 10.50 -16.42 -16.45
N GLU A 81 9.25 -16.38 -16.01
CA GLU A 81 8.38 -15.21 -16.11
C GLU A 81 8.92 -14.05 -15.27
N VAL A 82 9.38 -14.33 -14.04
CA VAL A 82 10.00 -13.33 -13.16
C VAL A 82 11.23 -12.71 -13.82
N ARG A 83 12.15 -13.54 -14.36
CA ARG A 83 13.33 -13.04 -15.07
C ARG A 83 12.96 -12.13 -16.23
N LYS A 84 12.04 -12.58 -17.09
CA LYS A 84 11.57 -11.79 -18.24
C LYS A 84 10.92 -10.49 -17.79
N ALA A 85 10.04 -10.54 -16.79
CA ALA A 85 9.36 -9.38 -16.23
C ALA A 85 10.34 -8.36 -15.67
N TYR A 86 11.37 -8.80 -14.92
CA TYR A 86 12.43 -7.94 -14.40
C TYR A 86 13.12 -7.15 -15.53
N LEU A 87 13.60 -7.85 -16.55
CA LEU A 87 14.29 -7.25 -17.69
C LEU A 87 13.38 -6.29 -18.47
N ASP A 88 12.11 -6.65 -18.67
CA ASP A 88 11.13 -5.82 -19.37
C ASP A 88 10.82 -4.53 -18.57
N ILE A 89 10.67 -4.61 -17.24
CA ILE A 89 10.46 -3.46 -16.36
C ILE A 89 11.63 -2.48 -16.49
N ILE A 90 12.87 -2.96 -16.31
CA ILE A 90 14.08 -2.12 -16.39
C ILE A 90 14.17 -1.45 -17.77
N LYS A 91 13.95 -2.24 -18.85
CA LYS A 91 13.98 -1.73 -20.22
C LYS A 91 12.91 -0.65 -20.47
N ASN A 92 11.69 -0.85 -19.99
CA ASN A 92 10.58 0.09 -20.16
C ASN A 92 10.85 1.41 -19.47
N VAL A 93 11.32 1.36 -18.22
CA VAL A 93 11.66 2.55 -17.44
C VAL A 93 12.81 3.31 -18.11
N ARG A 94 13.90 2.63 -18.46
CA ARG A 94 15.04 3.26 -19.16
C ARG A 94 14.66 3.87 -20.51
N LYS A 95 13.73 3.27 -21.24
CA LYS A 95 13.24 3.81 -22.52
C LYS A 95 12.47 5.12 -22.33
N ARG A 96 11.68 5.24 -21.26
CA ARG A 96 10.80 6.40 -21.02
C ARG A 96 11.48 7.50 -20.20
N LYS A 97 12.38 7.12 -19.29
CA LYS A 97 13.14 8.01 -18.44
C LYS A 97 14.58 7.46 -18.29
N PRO A 98 15.47 7.74 -19.27
CA PRO A 98 16.84 7.20 -19.31
C PRO A 98 17.65 7.51 -18.03
N GLU A 99 17.45 8.71 -17.48
CA GLU A 99 18.18 9.23 -16.31
C GLU A 99 17.55 8.78 -14.97
N ALA A 100 16.45 7.98 -14.98
CA ALA A 100 15.82 7.56 -13.73
C ALA A 100 16.79 6.77 -12.85
N GLN A 101 16.87 7.13 -11.58
CA GLN A 101 17.55 6.35 -10.58
C GLN A 101 16.73 5.09 -10.30
N ILE A 102 17.25 3.92 -10.66
CA ILE A 102 16.61 2.63 -10.38
C ILE A 102 17.31 2.01 -9.18
N VAL A 103 16.57 1.85 -8.06
CA VAL A 103 17.04 1.19 -6.84
C VAL A 103 16.97 -0.33 -7.01
N GLY A 104 15.93 -0.82 -7.70
CA GLY A 104 15.71 -2.24 -7.97
C GLY A 104 14.30 -2.51 -8.45
N VAL A 105 13.86 -3.75 -8.26
CA VAL A 105 12.48 -4.20 -8.48
C VAL A 105 12.00 -4.88 -7.21
N ILE A 106 10.84 -4.47 -6.68
CA ILE A 106 10.20 -5.12 -5.55
C ILE A 106 9.52 -6.38 -6.09
N VAL A 107 9.79 -7.51 -5.45
CA VAL A 107 9.08 -8.79 -5.65
C VAL A 107 8.12 -8.96 -4.49
N GLU A 108 6.84 -9.18 -4.79
CA GLU A 108 5.77 -9.25 -3.79
C GLU A 108 4.92 -10.49 -3.97
N GLU A 109 4.39 -11.00 -2.86
CA GLU A 109 3.32 -11.97 -2.87
C GLU A 109 2.12 -11.42 -3.67
N MET A 110 1.50 -12.26 -4.48
CA MET A 110 0.23 -11.90 -5.12
C MET A 110 -0.90 -11.97 -4.08
N ALA A 111 -1.48 -10.82 -3.74
CA ALA A 111 -2.62 -10.78 -2.81
C ALA A 111 -3.78 -11.66 -3.30
N LYS A 112 -4.45 -12.33 -2.38
CA LYS A 112 -5.67 -13.08 -2.68
C LYS A 112 -6.79 -12.14 -3.10
N GLU A 113 -7.81 -12.67 -3.78
CA GLU A 113 -9.01 -11.91 -4.09
C GLU A 113 -9.71 -11.46 -2.80
N GLY A 114 -10.16 -10.20 -2.80
CA GLY A 114 -10.84 -9.58 -1.68
C GLY A 114 -11.48 -8.25 -2.08
N LYS A 115 -12.05 -7.55 -1.12
CA LYS A 115 -12.63 -6.22 -1.35
C LYS A 115 -11.57 -5.13 -1.15
N GLU A 116 -11.40 -4.30 -2.17
CA GLU A 116 -10.47 -3.16 -2.09
C GLU A 116 -11.08 -2.03 -1.27
N VAL A 117 -10.34 -1.54 -0.30
CA VAL A 117 -10.62 -0.31 0.45
C VAL A 117 -9.39 0.58 0.47
N ILE A 118 -9.59 1.85 0.79
CA ILE A 118 -8.53 2.85 0.94
C ILE A 118 -8.55 3.41 2.35
N LEU A 119 -7.38 3.47 2.95
CA LEU A 119 -7.10 4.21 4.17
C LEU A 119 -6.09 5.30 3.86
N GLY A 120 -6.39 6.53 4.26
CA GLY A 120 -5.49 7.64 4.04
C GLY A 120 -5.37 8.55 5.25
N MET A 121 -4.34 9.37 5.23
CA MET A 121 -4.19 10.50 6.14
C MET A 121 -3.60 11.69 5.41
N ASN A 122 -4.14 12.84 5.69
CA ASN A 122 -3.56 14.14 5.32
C ASN A 122 -3.44 15.00 6.57
N ARG A 123 -2.28 15.64 6.75
CA ARG A 123 -2.04 16.54 7.88
C ARG A 123 -2.48 17.96 7.52
N ASP A 124 -3.58 18.38 8.11
CA ASP A 124 -4.08 19.74 7.99
C ASP A 124 -3.27 20.68 8.91
N PRO A 125 -2.86 21.88 8.43
CA PRO A 125 -2.06 22.81 9.22
C PRO A 125 -2.77 23.33 10.49
N GLN A 126 -4.11 23.35 10.53
CA GLN A 126 -4.90 23.84 11.64
C GLN A 126 -5.41 22.73 12.55
N PHE A 127 -5.83 21.59 11.95
CA PHE A 127 -6.52 20.53 12.67
C PHE A 127 -5.63 19.31 12.96
N GLY A 128 -4.43 19.26 12.38
CA GLY A 128 -3.55 18.10 12.52
C GLY A 128 -3.94 16.94 11.60
N PRO A 129 -3.62 15.68 11.95
CA PRO A 129 -3.83 14.55 11.06
C PRO A 129 -5.30 14.17 10.91
N ILE A 130 -5.79 14.20 9.67
CA ILE A 130 -7.15 13.84 9.26
C ILE A 130 -7.09 12.47 8.60
N LEU A 131 -7.69 11.48 9.22
CA LEU A 131 -7.82 10.13 8.68
C LEU A 131 -8.96 10.05 7.68
N MET A 132 -8.76 9.26 6.63
CA MET A 132 -9.74 8.96 5.60
C MET A 132 -9.97 7.45 5.51
N PHE A 133 -11.22 7.07 5.27
CA PHE A 133 -11.61 5.71 4.91
C PHE A 133 -12.62 5.76 3.76
N GLY A 134 -12.48 4.86 2.79
CA GLY A 134 -13.41 4.69 1.68
C GLY A 134 -13.27 3.35 0.98
N LEU A 135 -14.14 3.08 0.01
CA LEU A 135 -13.99 1.96 -0.89
C LEU A 135 -12.86 2.24 -1.88
N GLY A 136 -12.05 1.23 -2.21
CA GLY A 136 -10.96 1.33 -3.16
C GLY A 136 -11.39 1.27 -4.64
N GLY A 137 -10.40 1.36 -5.51
CA GLY A 137 -10.62 1.25 -6.95
C GLY A 137 -11.38 2.43 -7.56
N ILE A 138 -12.03 2.18 -8.70
CA ILE A 138 -12.78 3.19 -9.48
C ILE A 138 -13.92 3.86 -8.69
N TYR A 139 -14.36 3.26 -7.59
CA TYR A 139 -15.47 3.77 -6.78
C TYR A 139 -15.11 5.03 -5.99
N VAL A 140 -13.85 5.19 -5.58
CA VAL A 140 -13.40 6.40 -4.85
C VAL A 140 -13.55 7.63 -5.72
N GLU A 141 -13.06 7.55 -6.96
CA GLU A 141 -13.09 8.68 -7.90
C GLU A 141 -14.52 8.99 -8.37
N ALA A 142 -15.33 7.95 -8.65
CA ALA A 142 -16.67 8.11 -9.20
C ALA A 142 -17.73 8.44 -8.15
N LEU A 143 -17.66 7.86 -6.95
CA LEU A 143 -18.73 7.96 -5.94
C LEU A 143 -18.38 8.88 -4.78
N GLN A 144 -17.10 9.24 -4.58
CA GLN A 144 -16.61 10.06 -3.46
C GLN A 144 -17.15 9.59 -2.10
N ASP A 145 -17.33 8.27 -1.95
CA ASP A 145 -17.88 7.66 -0.74
C ASP A 145 -16.79 7.44 0.30
N VAL A 146 -16.43 8.52 0.97
CA VAL A 146 -15.37 8.56 1.95
C VAL A 146 -15.84 9.16 3.26
N THR A 147 -15.20 8.76 4.36
CA THR A 147 -15.40 9.34 5.70
C THR A 147 -14.09 9.88 6.24
N PHE A 148 -14.18 10.95 7.03
CA PHE A 148 -13.02 11.61 7.63
C PHE A 148 -13.16 11.71 9.15
N ARG A 149 -12.03 11.61 9.87
CA ARG A 149 -11.92 11.85 11.31
C ARG A 149 -10.56 12.44 11.66
N LEU A 150 -10.55 13.31 12.65
CA LEU A 150 -9.32 13.77 13.27
C LEU A 150 -8.69 12.65 14.11
N ALA A 151 -7.39 12.44 13.99
CA ALA A 151 -6.65 11.58 14.90
C ALA A 151 -6.38 12.35 16.23
N PRO A 152 -6.21 11.63 17.36
CA PRO A 152 -6.28 10.17 17.49
C PRO A 152 -7.71 9.64 17.56
N ILE A 153 -7.95 8.46 17.03
CA ILE A 153 -9.24 7.75 17.10
C ILE A 153 -9.17 6.49 17.95
N ARG A 154 -10.34 6.11 18.49
CA ARG A 154 -10.53 4.84 19.22
C ARG A 154 -11.30 3.84 18.35
N GLU A 155 -11.34 2.58 18.80
CA GLU A 155 -12.04 1.46 18.16
C GLU A 155 -13.45 1.83 17.66
N LEU A 156 -14.29 2.37 18.57
CA LEU A 156 -15.65 2.74 18.23
C LEU A 156 -15.73 3.79 17.09
N THR A 157 -14.77 4.72 17.08
CA THR A 157 -14.71 5.75 16.03
C THR A 157 -14.32 5.12 14.69
N ALA A 158 -13.37 4.18 14.67
CA ALA A 158 -12.99 3.45 13.47
C ALA A 158 -14.18 2.66 12.89
N GLN A 159 -14.92 1.96 13.74
CA GLN A 159 -16.14 1.24 13.33
C GLN A 159 -17.22 2.19 12.77
N VAL A 160 -17.40 3.38 13.39
CA VAL A 160 -18.34 4.39 12.90
C VAL A 160 -17.87 4.95 11.55
N MET A 161 -16.57 5.14 11.32
CA MET A 161 -16.05 5.57 10.01
C MET A 161 -16.47 4.59 8.90
N ILE A 162 -16.25 3.28 9.13
CA ILE A 162 -16.60 2.22 8.19
C ILE A 162 -18.11 2.22 7.92
N LYS A 163 -18.93 2.23 8.96
CA LYS A 163 -20.41 2.17 8.86
C LYS A 163 -21.03 3.39 8.20
N ARG A 164 -20.36 4.53 8.16
CA ARG A 164 -20.89 5.76 7.55
C ARG A 164 -20.70 5.83 6.03
N THR A 165 -19.88 4.97 5.44
CA THR A 165 -19.78 4.88 3.99
C THR A 165 -21.04 4.22 3.43
N LYS A 166 -21.52 4.65 2.27
CA LYS A 166 -22.63 4.01 1.56
C LYS A 166 -22.28 2.59 1.14
N THR A 167 -21.01 2.39 0.85
CA THR A 167 -20.40 1.13 0.42
C THR A 167 -20.21 0.12 1.56
N HIS A 168 -20.45 0.50 2.82
CA HIS A 168 -20.43 -0.43 3.97
C HIS A 168 -21.29 -1.68 3.74
N LYS A 169 -22.43 -1.53 3.05
CA LYS A 169 -23.32 -2.67 2.68
C LYS A 169 -22.59 -3.74 1.85
N LEU A 170 -21.60 -3.35 1.07
CA LEU A 170 -20.79 -4.31 0.29
C LEU A 170 -19.83 -5.10 1.21
N LEU A 171 -19.41 -4.50 2.33
CA LEU A 171 -18.59 -5.18 3.32
C LEU A 171 -19.40 -6.11 4.25
N GLU A 172 -20.70 -5.88 4.40
CA GLU A 172 -21.60 -6.77 5.14
C GLU A 172 -21.98 -8.05 4.37
N GLY A 173 -21.58 -8.14 3.11
CA GLY A 173 -21.98 -9.20 2.18
C GLY A 173 -23.22 -8.81 1.37
N PHE A 174 -23.11 -8.92 0.05
CA PHE A 174 -24.17 -8.54 -0.86
C PHE A 174 -24.40 -9.60 -1.94
N ARG A 175 -25.67 -9.94 -2.22
CA ARG A 175 -26.06 -10.90 -3.27
C ARG A 175 -25.40 -12.28 -3.18
N GLY A 176 -25.19 -12.79 -1.95
CA GLY A 176 -24.60 -14.11 -1.72
C GLY A 176 -23.07 -14.08 -1.50
N GLU A 177 -22.43 -12.93 -1.59
CA GLU A 177 -21.06 -12.79 -1.11
C GLU A 177 -21.01 -12.87 0.43
N PRO A 178 -20.00 -13.53 1.04
CA PRO A 178 -19.82 -13.53 2.49
C PRO A 178 -19.45 -12.14 3.01
N PRO A 179 -19.68 -11.86 4.30
CA PRO A 179 -19.23 -10.61 4.90
C PRO A 179 -17.70 -10.56 4.97
N TYR A 180 -17.16 -9.36 4.82
CA TYR A 180 -15.73 -9.06 4.88
C TYR A 180 -15.28 -8.68 6.30
N ASP A 181 -13.98 -8.71 6.56
CA ASP A 181 -13.38 -8.49 7.87
C ASP A 181 -13.27 -6.99 8.21
N THR A 182 -14.38 -6.40 8.62
CA THR A 182 -14.43 -4.98 9.03
C THR A 182 -13.66 -4.69 10.32
N ASP A 183 -13.45 -5.70 11.17
CA ASP A 183 -12.66 -5.58 12.40
C ASP A 183 -11.17 -5.39 12.05
N ALA A 184 -10.67 -6.08 11.02
CA ALA A 184 -9.31 -5.88 10.51
C ALA A 184 -9.12 -4.46 9.93
N ILE A 185 -10.13 -3.92 9.24
CA ILE A 185 -10.09 -2.52 8.77
C ILE A 185 -10.02 -1.56 9.97
N ALA A 186 -10.86 -1.77 10.97
CA ALA A 186 -10.89 -0.92 12.17
C ALA A 186 -9.54 -0.95 12.92
N ASP A 187 -8.89 -2.10 12.99
CA ASP A 187 -7.56 -2.24 13.58
C ASP A 187 -6.51 -1.47 12.76
N CYS A 188 -6.51 -1.56 11.44
CA CYS A 188 -5.65 -0.77 10.57
C CYS A 188 -5.88 0.75 10.74
N LEU A 189 -7.12 1.22 10.86
CA LEU A 189 -7.43 2.63 11.12
C LEU A 189 -6.87 3.11 12.46
N LYS A 190 -6.91 2.29 13.50
CA LYS A 190 -6.30 2.61 14.80
C LYS A 190 -4.77 2.70 14.72
N ARG A 191 -4.15 1.73 14.03
CA ARG A 191 -2.69 1.72 13.81
C ARG A 191 -2.26 2.95 13.01
N LEU A 192 -3.03 3.30 11.96
CA LEU A 192 -2.80 4.53 11.19
C LEU A 192 -2.89 5.77 12.08
N SER A 193 -3.94 5.85 12.91
CA SER A 193 -4.11 6.92 13.88
C SER A 193 -2.92 7.06 14.84
N GLN A 194 -2.42 5.94 15.34
CA GLN A 194 -1.25 5.94 16.24
C GLN A 194 0.01 6.39 15.50
N LEU A 195 0.29 5.80 14.33
CA LEU A 195 1.47 6.12 13.52
C LEU A 195 1.56 7.63 13.24
N VAL A 196 0.46 8.24 12.79
CA VAL A 196 0.47 9.67 12.40
C VAL A 196 0.41 10.62 13.60
N THR A 197 0.08 10.11 14.78
CA THR A 197 0.17 10.85 16.05
C THR A 197 1.60 10.80 16.61
N ASP A 198 2.30 9.69 16.40
CA ASP A 198 3.69 9.51 16.86
C ASP A 198 4.70 10.24 15.96
N PHE A 199 4.37 10.49 14.69
CA PHE A 199 5.26 11.12 13.70
C PHE A 199 4.62 12.35 13.04
N ASP A 200 4.96 13.52 13.56
CA ASP A 200 4.51 14.80 12.99
C ASP A 200 5.12 15.08 11.61
N ASP A 201 6.21 14.43 11.28
CA ASP A 201 6.89 14.51 9.99
C ASP A 201 6.09 13.89 8.84
N ILE A 202 5.11 13.03 9.12
CA ILE A 202 4.26 12.44 8.07
C ILE A 202 3.19 13.46 7.68
N LYS A 203 3.32 13.97 6.44
CA LYS A 203 2.39 14.92 5.83
C LYS A 203 1.19 14.23 5.19
N GLU A 204 1.47 13.17 4.42
CA GLU A 204 0.44 12.36 3.76
C GLU A 204 0.78 10.88 3.92
N LEU A 205 -0.24 10.04 4.09
CA LEU A 205 -0.11 8.60 4.06
C LEU A 205 -1.32 8.01 3.33
N ASP A 206 -1.05 7.13 2.36
CA ASP A 206 -2.07 6.45 1.56
C ASP A 206 -1.77 4.94 1.51
N LEU A 207 -2.78 4.15 1.88
CA LEU A 207 -2.79 2.69 1.79
C LEU A 207 -3.86 2.33 0.76
N ASN A 208 -3.45 2.12 -0.49
CA ASN A 208 -4.37 1.98 -1.61
C ASN A 208 -3.82 1.07 -2.73
N PRO A 209 -4.36 -0.15 -2.84
CA PRO A 209 -5.45 -0.70 -2.05
C PRO A 209 -4.99 -1.40 -0.76
N LEU A 210 -5.89 -1.45 0.22
CA LEU A 210 -5.91 -2.45 1.26
C LEU A 210 -6.96 -3.48 0.86
N ILE A 211 -6.54 -4.74 0.69
CA ILE A 211 -7.43 -5.85 0.32
C ILE A 211 -7.99 -6.47 1.59
N VAL A 212 -9.32 -6.46 1.71
CA VAL A 212 -10.03 -7.05 2.85
C VAL A 212 -10.58 -8.41 2.46
N TYR A 213 -10.30 -9.41 3.27
CA TYR A 213 -10.75 -10.78 3.05
C TYR A 213 -12.07 -11.06 3.77
N GLU A 214 -12.58 -12.27 3.63
CA GLU A 214 -13.76 -12.72 4.36
C GLU A 214 -13.58 -12.57 5.88
N LYS A 215 -14.68 -12.42 6.59
CA LYS A 215 -14.68 -12.22 8.04
C LYS A 215 -13.81 -13.23 8.78
N GLY A 216 -12.88 -12.73 9.60
CA GLY A 216 -11.92 -13.52 10.36
C GLY A 216 -10.65 -13.91 9.59
N GLN A 217 -10.52 -13.51 8.30
CA GLN A 217 -9.32 -13.75 7.50
C GLN A 217 -8.39 -12.54 7.39
N GLY A 218 -8.77 -11.41 7.97
CA GLY A 218 -7.95 -10.20 8.01
C GLY A 218 -7.96 -9.39 6.71
N CYS A 219 -6.85 -8.69 6.48
CA CYS A 219 -6.64 -7.85 5.31
C CYS A 219 -5.15 -7.79 4.95
N SER A 220 -4.81 -7.25 3.77
CA SER A 220 -3.41 -7.04 3.34
C SER A 220 -3.24 -5.70 2.65
N ILE A 221 -2.17 -4.99 3.00
CA ILE A 221 -1.74 -3.76 2.31
C ILE A 221 -0.88 -4.17 1.13
N VAL A 222 -1.27 -3.76 -0.09
CA VAL A 222 -0.58 -4.10 -1.34
C VAL A 222 0.02 -2.90 -2.06
N ASP A 223 -0.26 -1.70 -1.61
CA ASP A 223 0.47 -0.48 -1.99
C ASP A 223 0.41 0.54 -0.85
N ALA A 224 1.51 1.23 -0.63
CA ALA A 224 1.64 2.24 0.42
C ALA A 224 2.50 3.41 -0.06
N ARG A 225 2.03 4.62 0.25
CA ARG A 225 2.72 5.87 -0.02
C ARG A 225 2.79 6.72 1.24
N ILE A 226 4.00 7.17 1.59
CA ILE A 226 4.24 8.09 2.71
C ILE A 226 5.01 9.30 2.19
N ILE A 227 4.47 10.49 2.45
CA ILE A 227 5.08 11.78 2.12
C ILE A 227 5.43 12.49 3.44
N LEU A 228 6.63 13.04 3.49
CA LEU A 228 7.15 13.79 4.63
C LEU A 228 7.01 15.31 4.41
N SER A 229 6.98 16.04 5.52
CA SER A 229 6.98 17.51 5.55
C SER A 229 8.38 18.09 5.43
#